data_f2919e1950507c5e071ec6292f783db1
#
_entry.id   f2919e1950507c5e071ec6292f783db1
#
_cell.length_a   1.000
_cell.length_b   1.000
_cell.length_c   1.000
_cell.angle_alpha   90.00
_cell.angle_beta   90.00
_cell.angle_gamma   90.00
#
_symmetry.space_group_name_H-M   'P 1'
#
loop_
_entity.id
_entity.type
_entity.pdbx_description
1 polymer ?
#
loop_
_entity_poly.entity_id
_entity_poly.type
_entity_poly.pdbx_seq_one_letter_code
_entity_poly.pdbx_strand_id
1 'polypeptide(L)'
;MSNIDWTTLYCIVDAFCKEFEPHWFKTLLTTSVRHRNREAGLCLSEVMTIVIAFHYSKIRTFKHFYLQLLAFHRDLFPGMMSYSRFVSLKKMAMIPLIAFTRTHMSKCSGISIVDATPIVVCHNKRIFSHKIFDGLAKRGKSTMGYFFGFKLHLIINELGEILAFKLTPGNINDNKVVGELSKNLVGKLFGDKGYISMKLFKELFKRGLKLVTQARKNMKPRMMEIADRLILRKRSLIESV
;
A
#
# COMPACT_ATOMS: atom_id res chain seq x y z
N MET A 1 21.46 1.24 10.66
CA MET A 1 21.48 0.59 9.33
C MET A 1 22.01 -0.84 9.36
N SER A 2 22.35 -1.38 10.49
CA SER A 2 23.03 -2.69 10.66
C SER A 2 22.19 -3.94 10.34
N ASN A 3 20.93 -3.85 9.98
CA ASN A 3 20.06 -5.00 9.73
C ASN A 3 19.47 -5.07 8.31
N ILE A 4 19.98 -4.28 7.36
CA ILE A 4 19.51 -4.34 5.98
C ILE A 4 20.51 -5.20 5.20
N ASP A 5 20.04 -6.32 4.69
CA ASP A 5 20.78 -7.10 3.70
C ASP A 5 20.60 -6.43 2.32
N TRP A 6 21.53 -5.52 2.02
CA TRP A 6 21.54 -4.72 0.80
C TRP A 6 21.65 -5.60 -0.45
N THR A 7 22.43 -6.65 -0.38
CA THR A 7 22.68 -7.54 -1.52
C THR A 7 21.41 -8.31 -1.89
N THR A 8 20.81 -8.97 -0.92
CA THR A 8 19.56 -9.72 -1.14
C THR A 8 18.44 -8.79 -1.62
N LEU A 9 18.27 -7.63 -0.97
CA LEU A 9 17.25 -6.66 -1.38
C LEU A 9 17.47 -6.17 -2.82
N TYR A 10 18.71 -5.82 -3.16
CA TYR A 10 19.06 -5.37 -4.52
C TYR A 10 18.79 -6.47 -5.55
N CYS A 11 19.23 -7.70 -5.30
CA CYS A 11 19.02 -8.81 -6.23
C CYS A 11 17.53 -9.07 -6.53
N ILE A 12 16.68 -9.02 -5.51
CA ILE A 12 15.22 -9.19 -5.69
C ILE A 12 14.63 -8.06 -6.54
N VAL A 13 15.02 -6.82 -6.26
CA VAL A 13 14.53 -5.65 -7.00
C VAL A 13 15.08 -5.63 -8.43
N ASP A 14 16.34 -5.99 -8.62
CA ASP A 14 17.00 -6.00 -9.93
C ASP A 14 16.43 -7.09 -10.85
N ALA A 15 16.15 -8.27 -10.31
CA ALA A 15 15.47 -9.33 -11.06
C ALA A 15 14.10 -8.85 -11.58
N PHE A 16 13.32 -8.18 -10.74
CA PHE A 16 12.06 -7.57 -11.17
C PHE A 16 12.27 -6.48 -12.23
N CYS A 17 13.25 -5.59 -12.05
CA CYS A 17 13.48 -4.49 -12.98
C CYS A 17 13.90 -5.01 -14.37
N LYS A 18 14.73 -6.04 -14.44
CA LYS A 18 15.15 -6.67 -15.71
C LYS A 18 13.96 -7.19 -16.55
N GLU A 19 12.94 -7.71 -15.90
CA GLU A 19 11.71 -8.16 -16.58
C GLU A 19 10.77 -6.99 -16.89
N PHE A 20 10.65 -6.02 -15.96
CA PHE A 20 9.67 -4.94 -16.05
C PHE A 20 10.08 -3.83 -17.02
N GLU A 21 11.36 -3.40 -17.03
CA GLU A 21 11.82 -2.23 -17.78
C GLU A 21 11.57 -2.33 -19.29
N PRO A 22 11.83 -3.46 -19.99
CA PRO A 22 11.59 -3.55 -21.44
C PRO A 22 10.13 -3.27 -21.82
N HIS A 23 9.19 -3.73 -21.01
CA HIS A 23 7.75 -3.52 -21.21
C HIS A 23 7.35 -2.09 -20.86
N TRP A 24 7.92 -1.54 -19.79
CA TRP A 24 7.69 -0.19 -19.33
C TRP A 24 8.18 0.85 -20.31
N PHE A 25 9.38 0.72 -20.84
CA PHE A 25 9.92 1.64 -21.85
C PHE A 25 9.09 1.63 -23.14
N LYS A 26 8.62 0.48 -23.60
CA LYS A 26 7.70 0.41 -24.75
C LYS A 26 6.43 1.23 -24.50
N THR A 27 5.85 1.12 -23.32
CA THR A 27 4.64 1.87 -22.94
C THR A 27 4.91 3.38 -22.86
N LEU A 28 6.06 3.80 -22.35
CA LEU A 28 6.46 5.20 -22.28
C LEU A 28 6.67 5.82 -23.65
N LEU A 29 7.25 5.09 -24.60
CA LEU A 29 7.48 5.56 -25.97
C LEU A 29 6.14 5.82 -26.71
N THR A 30 5.10 5.05 -26.41
CA THR A 30 3.76 5.26 -27.01
C THR A 30 3.01 6.47 -26.41
N THR A 31 3.40 6.97 -25.25
CA THR A 31 2.69 8.01 -24.50
C THR A 31 3.22 9.43 -24.73
N SER A 32 3.95 9.75 -25.81
CA SER A 32 4.40 11.10 -26.18
C SER A 32 5.06 11.94 -25.06
N VAL A 33 5.40 11.35 -23.94
CA VAL A 33 6.11 12.03 -22.87
C VAL A 33 7.58 12.15 -23.25
N ARG A 34 8.07 13.37 -23.46
CA ARG A 34 9.49 13.62 -23.72
C ARG A 34 10.35 13.06 -22.59
N HIS A 35 10.94 11.89 -22.80
CA HIS A 35 11.97 11.35 -21.92
C HIS A 35 13.33 11.92 -22.30
N ARG A 36 14.01 12.48 -21.30
CA ARG A 36 15.39 12.92 -21.47
C ARG A 36 16.28 11.67 -21.45
N ASN A 37 16.88 11.33 -22.59
CA ASN A 37 17.76 10.15 -22.78
C ASN A 37 19.13 10.25 -22.08
N ARG A 38 19.28 11.09 -21.06
CA ARG A 38 20.53 11.17 -20.31
C ARG A 38 20.50 10.14 -19.19
N GLU A 39 21.43 9.19 -19.23
CA GLU A 39 21.59 8.20 -18.17
C GLU A 39 21.67 8.91 -16.80
N ALA A 40 20.85 8.44 -15.88
CA ALA A 40 20.96 8.83 -14.48
C ALA A 40 22.14 8.05 -13.88
N GLY A 41 22.87 8.66 -12.94
CA GLY A 41 23.97 7.96 -12.27
C GLY A 41 23.52 6.72 -11.47
N LEU A 42 22.22 6.60 -11.16
CA LEU A 42 21.61 5.44 -10.53
C LEU A 42 20.60 4.80 -11.49
N CYS A 43 20.63 3.46 -11.61
CA CYS A 43 19.62 2.70 -12.34
C CYS A 43 18.31 2.59 -11.56
N LEU A 44 17.25 2.10 -12.19
CA LEU A 44 15.93 1.97 -11.55
C LEU A 44 15.98 1.02 -10.35
N SER A 45 16.70 -0.09 -10.47
CA SER A 45 16.87 -1.06 -9.37
C SER A 45 17.52 -0.43 -8.15
N GLU A 46 18.55 0.39 -8.31
CA GLU A 46 19.21 1.09 -7.22
C GLU A 46 18.28 2.12 -6.56
N VAL A 47 17.53 2.90 -7.36
CA VAL A 47 16.57 3.87 -6.85
C VAL A 47 15.48 3.17 -6.04
N MET A 48 14.91 2.08 -6.55
CA MET A 48 13.88 1.31 -5.85
C MET A 48 14.43 0.68 -4.57
N THR A 49 15.62 0.10 -4.61
CA THR A 49 16.30 -0.48 -3.44
C THR A 49 16.48 0.55 -2.33
N ILE A 50 16.97 1.76 -2.66
CA ILE A 50 17.15 2.85 -1.68
C ILE A 50 15.80 3.27 -1.07
N VAL A 51 14.75 3.37 -1.87
CA VAL A 51 13.41 3.74 -1.37
C VAL A 51 12.83 2.66 -0.44
N ILE A 52 12.94 1.38 -0.81
CA ILE A 52 12.48 0.27 0.01
C ILE A 52 13.29 0.18 1.32
N ALA A 53 14.62 0.27 1.24
CA ALA A 53 15.51 0.21 2.38
C ALA A 53 15.24 1.32 3.42
N PHE A 54 14.78 2.49 2.98
CA PHE A 54 14.34 3.54 3.90
C PHE A 54 13.27 3.05 4.87
N HIS A 55 12.28 2.29 4.41
CA HIS A 55 11.19 1.80 5.25
C HIS A 55 11.65 0.73 6.24
N TYR A 56 12.71 -0.03 5.92
CA TYR A 56 13.33 -0.97 6.87
C TYR A 56 14.27 -0.29 7.87
N SER A 57 14.78 0.91 7.55
CA SER A 57 15.83 1.58 8.35
C SER A 57 15.35 2.13 9.68
N LYS A 58 14.03 2.24 9.92
CA LYS A 58 13.40 2.90 11.09
C LYS A 58 13.79 4.39 11.27
N ILE A 59 14.45 4.99 10.28
CA ILE A 59 14.82 6.40 10.31
C ILE A 59 13.60 7.25 9.95
N ARG A 60 13.29 8.24 10.78
CA ARG A 60 12.06 9.03 10.68
C ARG A 60 11.91 9.81 9.37
N THR A 61 13.01 10.35 8.82
CA THR A 61 12.96 11.20 7.63
C THR A 61 13.83 10.65 6.52
N PHE A 62 13.30 10.65 5.29
CA PHE A 62 14.04 10.19 4.12
C PHE A 62 15.34 10.99 3.87
N LYS A 63 15.32 12.30 4.13
CA LYS A 63 16.51 13.14 3.98
C LYS A 63 17.66 12.66 4.89
N HIS A 64 17.37 12.41 6.15
CA HIS A 64 18.38 11.92 7.11
C HIS A 64 18.93 10.55 6.69
N PHE A 65 18.06 9.62 6.31
CA PHE A 65 18.43 8.32 5.79
C PHE A 65 19.37 8.44 4.58
N TYR A 66 19.00 9.25 3.59
CA TYR A 66 19.76 9.42 2.37
C TYR A 66 21.15 10.06 2.62
N LEU A 67 21.23 11.04 3.52
CA LEU A 67 22.50 11.66 3.90
C LEU A 67 23.42 10.68 4.65
N GLN A 68 22.86 9.81 5.50
CA GLN A 68 23.62 8.73 6.14
C GLN A 68 24.11 7.71 5.11
N LEU A 69 23.28 7.35 4.13
CA LEU A 69 23.67 6.46 3.05
C LEU A 69 24.84 7.04 2.24
N LEU A 70 24.78 8.34 1.90
CA LEU A 70 25.87 9.06 1.23
C LEU A 70 27.18 9.07 2.05
N ALA A 71 27.09 9.19 3.36
CA ALA A 71 28.26 9.31 4.22
C ALA A 71 28.93 7.95 4.50
N PHE A 72 28.15 6.87 4.64
CA PHE A 72 28.65 5.61 5.18
C PHE A 72 28.56 4.41 4.21
N HIS A 73 27.81 4.52 3.10
CA HIS A 73 27.55 3.42 2.17
C HIS A 73 27.63 3.83 0.70
N ARG A 74 28.45 4.82 0.41
CA ARG A 74 28.63 5.31 -0.96
C ARG A 74 29.28 4.27 -1.89
N ASP A 75 30.04 3.37 -1.32
CA ASP A 75 30.64 2.22 -1.98
C ASP A 75 29.61 1.26 -2.61
N LEU A 76 28.45 1.11 -1.95
CA LEU A 76 27.35 0.26 -2.46
C LEU A 76 26.62 0.90 -3.67
N PHE A 77 26.64 2.23 -3.78
CA PHE A 77 25.95 2.98 -4.83
C PHE A 77 26.90 4.06 -5.41
N PRO A 78 27.84 3.70 -6.29
CA PRO A 78 28.85 4.65 -6.81
C PRO A 78 28.24 5.85 -7.54
N GLY A 79 27.06 5.66 -8.17
CA GLY A 79 26.34 6.71 -8.90
C GLY A 79 25.51 7.66 -8.04
N MET A 80 25.66 7.65 -6.70
CA MET A 80 24.88 8.50 -5.81
C MET A 80 25.07 9.99 -6.11
N MET A 81 23.95 10.69 -6.10
CA MET A 81 23.83 12.10 -6.44
C MET A 81 23.40 12.94 -5.22
N SER A 82 23.27 14.26 -5.38
CA SER A 82 22.70 15.12 -4.34
C SER A 82 21.28 14.71 -3.97
N TYR A 83 20.86 14.94 -2.73
CA TYR A 83 19.51 14.64 -2.23
C TYR A 83 18.41 15.24 -3.12
N SER A 84 18.54 16.49 -3.54
CA SER A 84 17.54 17.17 -4.38
C SER A 84 17.35 16.46 -5.73
N ARG A 85 18.46 16.03 -6.34
CA ARG A 85 18.43 15.30 -7.60
C ARG A 85 17.81 13.90 -7.44
N PHE A 86 18.16 13.21 -6.35
CA PHE A 86 17.53 11.91 -6.04
C PHE A 86 16.02 12.04 -5.83
N VAL A 87 15.55 13.06 -5.10
CA VAL A 87 14.10 13.30 -4.90
C VAL A 87 13.36 13.52 -6.23
N SER A 88 14.01 14.15 -7.21
CA SER A 88 13.43 14.28 -8.55
C SER A 88 13.41 12.94 -9.30
N LEU A 89 14.47 12.15 -9.16
CA LEU A 89 14.62 10.85 -9.82
C LEU A 89 13.64 9.81 -9.25
N LYS A 90 13.47 9.74 -7.93
CA LYS A 90 12.58 8.75 -7.28
C LYS A 90 11.11 8.82 -7.74
N LYS A 91 10.67 9.94 -8.33
CA LYS A 91 9.32 10.05 -8.88
C LYS A 91 9.07 9.05 -10.01
N MET A 92 10.11 8.71 -10.77
CA MET A 92 10.03 7.72 -11.85
C MET A 92 9.85 6.29 -11.31
N ALA A 93 10.30 6.01 -10.11
CA ALA A 93 10.18 4.70 -9.47
C ALA A 93 8.77 4.42 -8.91
N MET A 94 7.85 5.38 -8.89
CA MET A 94 6.53 5.21 -8.26
C MET A 94 5.69 4.11 -8.93
N ILE A 95 5.60 4.12 -10.26
CA ILE A 95 4.85 3.08 -10.99
C ILE A 95 5.56 1.71 -10.91
N PRO A 96 6.89 1.62 -11.15
CA PRO A 96 7.63 0.39 -10.90
C PRO A 96 7.47 -0.17 -9.49
N LEU A 97 7.48 0.65 -8.44
CA LEU A 97 7.25 0.22 -7.04
C LEU A 97 5.84 -0.36 -6.84
N ILE A 98 4.82 0.25 -7.44
CA ILE A 98 3.45 -0.29 -7.40
C ILE A 98 3.38 -1.65 -8.12
N ALA A 99 4.02 -1.76 -9.28
CA ALA A 99 4.10 -3.01 -10.02
C ALA A 99 4.84 -4.09 -9.23
N PHE A 100 6.00 -3.76 -8.64
CA PHE A 100 6.78 -4.63 -7.77
C PHE A 100 5.95 -5.13 -6.57
N THR A 101 5.22 -4.25 -5.90
CA THR A 101 4.33 -4.66 -4.80
C THR A 101 3.27 -5.66 -5.29
N ARG A 102 2.71 -5.45 -6.48
CA ARG A 102 1.71 -6.37 -7.05
C ARG A 102 2.26 -7.75 -7.40
N THR A 103 3.51 -7.84 -7.85
CA THR A 103 4.14 -9.14 -8.15
C THR A 103 4.46 -9.94 -6.87
N HIS A 104 4.54 -9.26 -5.72
CA HIS A 104 4.83 -9.86 -4.41
C HIS A 104 3.57 -10.02 -3.53
N MET A 105 2.37 -9.87 -4.11
CA MET A 105 1.13 -10.21 -3.42
C MET A 105 0.99 -11.71 -3.24
N SER A 106 0.55 -12.12 -2.05
CA SER A 106 0.29 -13.53 -1.75
C SER A 106 -1.01 -14.04 -2.35
N LYS A 107 -1.14 -15.35 -2.39
CA LYS A 107 -2.37 -16.04 -2.80
C LYS A 107 -3.33 -16.17 -1.63
N CYS A 108 -4.63 -16.18 -1.93
CA CYS A 108 -5.66 -16.36 -0.92
C CYS A 108 -5.62 -17.78 -0.34
N SER A 109 -5.49 -17.89 0.98
CA SER A 109 -5.50 -19.15 1.75
C SER A 109 -6.91 -19.62 2.14
N GLY A 110 -7.94 -18.79 1.87
CA GLY A 110 -9.30 -19.00 2.35
C GLY A 110 -9.66 -18.14 3.57
N ILE A 111 -8.68 -17.51 4.19
CA ILE A 111 -8.85 -16.58 5.31
C ILE A 111 -8.29 -15.23 4.90
N SER A 112 -9.12 -14.19 4.96
CA SER A 112 -8.72 -12.83 4.59
C SER A 112 -9.22 -11.84 5.64
N ILE A 113 -8.45 -10.80 5.90
CA ILE A 113 -8.78 -9.72 6.84
C ILE A 113 -8.77 -8.42 6.08
N VAL A 114 -9.83 -7.60 6.20
CA VAL A 114 -9.94 -6.31 5.53
C VAL A 114 -10.00 -5.17 6.54
N ASP A 115 -9.28 -4.09 6.22
CA ASP A 115 -9.40 -2.83 6.93
C ASP A 115 -9.17 -1.63 6.02
N ALA A 116 -9.54 -0.42 6.50
CA ALA A 116 -9.37 0.82 5.78
C ALA A 116 -8.76 1.88 6.70
N THR A 117 -7.53 2.29 6.40
CA THR A 117 -6.78 3.26 7.18
C THR A 117 -6.83 4.65 6.52
N PRO A 118 -7.20 5.74 7.25
CA PRO A 118 -7.15 7.08 6.71
C PRO A 118 -5.70 7.59 6.58
N ILE A 119 -5.36 8.12 5.40
CA ILE A 119 -4.11 8.83 5.15
C ILE A 119 -4.41 10.32 5.12
N VAL A 120 -4.11 11.01 6.22
CA VAL A 120 -4.34 12.44 6.37
C VAL A 120 -3.28 13.22 5.61
N VAL A 121 -3.71 14.10 4.70
CA VAL A 121 -2.82 14.94 3.88
C VAL A 121 -2.46 16.22 4.60
N CYS A 122 -3.42 16.87 5.23
CA CYS A 122 -3.21 18.09 6.00
C CYS A 122 -4.25 18.24 7.11
N HIS A 123 -3.95 19.12 8.06
CA HIS A 123 -4.91 19.49 9.10
C HIS A 123 -6.15 20.16 8.49
N ASN A 124 -7.34 19.92 9.02
CA ASN A 124 -8.61 20.40 8.46
C ASN A 124 -8.67 21.92 8.25
N LYS A 125 -8.00 22.74 9.07
CA LYS A 125 -7.90 24.20 8.88
C LYS A 125 -7.12 24.63 7.64
N ARG A 126 -6.31 23.71 7.06
CA ARG A 126 -5.43 24.00 5.91
C ARG A 126 -5.97 23.46 4.58
N ILE A 127 -7.17 22.91 4.56
CA ILE A 127 -7.75 22.29 3.35
C ILE A 127 -7.79 23.28 2.17
N PHE A 128 -8.25 24.49 2.41
CA PHE A 128 -8.41 25.52 1.35
C PHE A 128 -7.08 26.09 0.83
N SER A 129 -6.00 26.00 1.63
CA SER A 129 -4.65 26.42 1.22
C SER A 129 -3.82 25.28 0.61
N HIS A 130 -4.31 24.04 0.66
CA HIS A 130 -3.59 22.86 0.22
C HIS A 130 -3.82 22.63 -1.30
N LYS A 131 -2.77 22.88 -2.11
CA LYS A 131 -2.85 22.80 -3.58
C LYS A 131 -2.37 21.46 -4.16
N ILE A 132 -1.49 20.72 -3.46
CA ILE A 132 -0.77 19.56 -4.04
C ILE A 132 -1.72 18.42 -4.42
N PHE A 133 -2.73 18.13 -3.60
CA PHE A 133 -3.72 17.07 -3.86
C PHE A 133 -5.12 17.64 -4.10
N ASP A 134 -5.18 18.88 -4.61
CA ASP A 134 -6.46 19.47 -4.99
C ASP A 134 -7.15 18.63 -6.08
N GLY A 135 -8.45 18.46 -5.95
CA GLY A 135 -9.22 17.57 -6.83
C GLY A 135 -9.07 16.06 -6.55
N LEU A 136 -7.94 15.61 -5.98
CA LEU A 136 -7.64 14.19 -5.71
C LEU A 136 -8.03 13.77 -4.28
N ALA A 137 -7.55 14.51 -3.27
CA ALA A 137 -7.91 14.26 -1.88
C ALA A 137 -9.33 14.79 -1.58
N LYS A 138 -10.07 14.11 -0.72
CA LYS A 138 -11.42 14.52 -0.31
C LYS A 138 -11.58 14.43 1.21
N ARG A 139 -12.55 15.17 1.73
CA ARG A 139 -12.90 15.14 3.15
C ARG A 139 -13.63 13.85 3.48
N GLY A 140 -13.08 13.05 4.40
CA GLY A 140 -13.68 11.81 4.91
C GLY A 140 -14.00 11.90 6.39
N LYS A 141 -14.67 10.88 6.91
CA LYS A 141 -14.95 10.70 8.32
C LYS A 141 -14.37 9.37 8.80
N SER A 142 -13.68 9.40 9.92
CA SER A 142 -13.17 8.23 10.63
C SER A 142 -13.73 8.21 12.06
N THR A 143 -13.38 7.21 12.84
CA THR A 143 -13.70 7.16 14.29
C THR A 143 -13.07 8.32 15.06
N MET A 144 -11.94 8.84 14.60
CA MET A 144 -11.22 9.99 15.16
C MET A 144 -11.79 11.34 14.71
N GLY A 145 -12.84 11.37 13.87
CA GLY A 145 -13.45 12.59 13.35
C GLY A 145 -13.24 12.79 11.84
N TYR A 146 -13.40 14.04 11.40
CA TYR A 146 -13.21 14.41 10.00
C TYR A 146 -11.73 14.58 9.66
N PHE A 147 -11.32 14.10 8.48
CA PHE A 147 -10.00 14.29 7.94
C PHE A 147 -10.06 14.68 6.46
N PHE A 148 -8.99 15.26 5.93
CA PHE A 148 -8.82 15.52 4.52
C PHE A 148 -7.67 14.68 3.98
N GLY A 149 -7.93 13.84 2.99
CA GLY A 149 -6.93 12.95 2.45
C GLY A 149 -7.50 11.77 1.67
N PHE A 150 -6.87 10.63 1.88
CA PHE A 150 -7.18 9.36 1.21
C PHE A 150 -7.51 8.28 2.24
N LYS A 151 -8.01 7.15 1.75
CA LYS A 151 -8.11 5.90 2.51
C LYS A 151 -7.32 4.82 1.80
N LEU A 152 -6.45 4.15 2.54
CA LEU A 152 -5.81 2.91 2.10
C LEU A 152 -6.69 1.74 2.54
N HIS A 153 -7.28 1.06 1.57
CA HIS A 153 -7.98 -0.20 1.80
C HIS A 153 -6.98 -1.34 1.60
N LEU A 154 -6.87 -2.20 2.57
CA LEU A 154 -5.93 -3.30 2.60
C LEU A 154 -6.67 -4.61 2.88
N ILE A 155 -6.29 -5.68 2.19
CA ILE A 155 -6.70 -7.04 2.52
C ILE A 155 -5.43 -7.87 2.70
N ILE A 156 -5.34 -8.57 3.82
CA ILE A 156 -4.23 -9.47 4.16
C ILE A 156 -4.76 -10.87 4.43
N ASN A 157 -3.87 -11.87 4.40
CA ASN A 157 -4.16 -13.20 4.91
C ASN A 157 -3.87 -13.30 6.43
N GLU A 158 -4.04 -14.48 7.00
CA GLU A 158 -3.79 -14.78 8.42
C GLU A 158 -2.31 -14.68 8.83
N LEU A 159 -1.39 -14.67 7.86
CA LEU A 159 0.06 -14.49 8.07
C LEU A 159 0.49 -13.02 8.01
N GLY A 160 -0.42 -12.11 7.64
CA GLY A 160 -0.12 -10.69 7.46
C GLY A 160 0.38 -10.33 6.05
N GLU A 161 0.32 -11.26 5.10
CA GLU A 161 0.75 -11.00 3.74
C GLU A 161 -0.36 -10.29 2.93
N ILE A 162 0.04 -9.35 2.09
CA ILE A 162 -0.89 -8.53 1.31
C ILE A 162 -1.53 -9.33 0.18
N LEU A 163 -2.85 -9.40 0.17
CA LEU A 163 -3.66 -10.02 -0.88
C LEU A 163 -4.19 -8.99 -1.88
N ALA A 164 -4.59 -7.83 -1.40
CA ALA A 164 -5.09 -6.74 -2.23
C ALA A 164 -4.95 -5.38 -1.51
N PHE A 165 -4.73 -4.31 -2.27
CA PHE A 165 -4.80 -2.95 -1.74
C PHE A 165 -5.38 -1.98 -2.76
N LYS A 166 -5.99 -0.90 -2.26
CA LYS A 166 -6.49 0.21 -3.07
C LYS A 166 -6.44 1.52 -2.30
N LEU A 167 -5.96 2.56 -2.96
CA LEU A 167 -6.01 3.92 -2.44
C LEU A 167 -7.23 4.64 -3.04
N THR A 168 -8.05 5.25 -2.20
CA THR A 168 -9.22 6.01 -2.63
C THR A 168 -9.27 7.39 -1.96
N PRO A 169 -9.97 8.38 -2.55
CA PRO A 169 -10.29 9.62 -1.84
C PRO A 169 -11.02 9.35 -0.53
N GLY A 170 -10.80 10.19 0.48
CA GLY A 170 -11.29 9.98 1.85
C GLY A 170 -12.81 9.85 2.00
N ASN A 171 -13.60 10.40 1.05
CA ASN A 171 -15.07 10.35 1.06
C ASN A 171 -15.67 9.03 0.55
N ILE A 172 -14.85 8.12 0.00
CA ILE A 172 -15.37 6.85 -0.52
C ILE A 172 -15.76 5.92 0.62
N ASN A 173 -16.92 5.28 0.47
CA ASN A 173 -17.42 4.31 1.44
C ASN A 173 -16.66 2.98 1.31
N ASP A 174 -16.19 2.44 2.42
CA ASP A 174 -15.35 1.24 2.49
C ASP A 174 -16.04 0.01 1.89
N ASN A 175 -17.37 -0.12 2.09
CA ASN A 175 -18.16 -1.23 1.54
C ASN A 175 -18.16 -1.29 0.00
N LYS A 176 -18.07 -0.14 -0.68
CA LYS A 176 -18.02 -0.10 -2.16
C LYS A 176 -16.71 -0.64 -2.71
N VAL A 177 -15.64 -0.42 -1.96
CA VAL A 177 -14.27 -0.80 -2.37
C VAL A 177 -14.02 -2.29 -2.15
N VAL A 178 -14.55 -2.85 -1.07
CA VAL A 178 -14.36 -4.27 -0.71
C VAL A 178 -14.92 -5.20 -1.79
N GLY A 179 -16.06 -4.88 -2.38
CA GLY A 179 -16.64 -5.69 -3.46
C GLY A 179 -15.69 -5.85 -4.66
N GLU A 180 -14.93 -4.80 -5.00
CA GLU A 180 -13.94 -4.84 -6.07
C GLU A 180 -12.63 -5.51 -5.64
N LEU A 181 -12.09 -5.17 -4.46
CA LEU A 181 -10.84 -5.69 -3.93
C LEU A 181 -10.87 -7.21 -3.69
N SER A 182 -12.03 -7.73 -3.34
CA SER A 182 -12.21 -9.15 -3.01
C SER A 182 -12.58 -10.04 -4.22
N LYS A 183 -12.42 -9.57 -5.46
CA LYS A 183 -12.84 -10.33 -6.66
C LYS A 183 -12.20 -11.70 -6.77
N ASN A 184 -10.95 -11.84 -6.39
CA ASN A 184 -10.16 -13.07 -6.51
C ASN A 184 -10.04 -13.83 -5.18
N LEU A 185 -10.83 -13.45 -4.16
CA LEU A 185 -10.79 -14.09 -2.85
C LEU A 185 -11.92 -15.08 -2.70
N VAL A 186 -11.64 -16.15 -1.96
CA VAL A 186 -12.58 -17.22 -1.61
C VAL A 186 -12.53 -17.51 -0.11
N GLY A 187 -13.56 -18.19 0.43
CA GLY A 187 -13.58 -18.59 1.83
C GLY A 187 -14.18 -17.53 2.77
N LYS A 188 -13.44 -17.04 3.76
CA LYS A 188 -13.95 -16.13 4.79
C LYS A 188 -13.19 -14.80 4.74
N LEU A 189 -13.95 -13.68 4.73
CA LEU A 189 -13.42 -12.32 4.83
C LEU A 189 -13.82 -11.71 6.18
N PHE A 190 -12.85 -11.38 6.99
CA PHE A 190 -13.03 -10.81 8.32
C PHE A 190 -12.87 -9.28 8.27
N GLY A 191 -13.89 -8.56 8.74
CA GLY A 191 -13.88 -7.10 8.72
C GLY A 191 -14.45 -6.48 9.98
N ASP A 192 -14.31 -5.16 10.10
CA ASP A 192 -14.89 -4.37 11.19
C ASP A 192 -16.42 -4.26 11.06
N LYS A 193 -17.07 -3.79 12.14
CA LYS A 193 -18.52 -3.45 12.18
C LYS A 193 -18.92 -2.42 11.11
N GLY A 194 -17.97 -1.66 10.59
CA GLY A 194 -18.16 -0.73 9.48
C GLY A 194 -18.58 -1.42 8.19
N TYR A 195 -18.12 -2.67 7.97
CA TYR A 195 -18.44 -3.46 6.78
C TYR A 195 -19.79 -4.19 6.82
N ILE A 196 -20.59 -4.00 7.90
CA ILE A 196 -21.92 -4.60 8.00
C ILE A 196 -22.84 -3.95 6.96
N SER A 197 -23.11 -4.70 5.88
CA SER A 197 -24.03 -4.31 4.81
C SER A 197 -24.67 -5.58 4.22
N MET A 198 -26.00 -5.63 4.24
CA MET A 198 -26.73 -6.78 3.66
C MET A 198 -26.47 -6.91 2.15
N LYS A 199 -26.33 -5.78 1.44
CA LYS A 199 -26.01 -5.76 0.01
C LYS A 199 -24.62 -6.38 -0.23
N LEU A 200 -23.60 -5.93 0.50
CA LEU A 200 -22.24 -6.44 0.40
C LEU A 200 -22.19 -7.94 0.77
N PHE A 201 -22.84 -8.33 1.85
CA PHE A 201 -22.91 -9.73 2.27
C PHE A 201 -23.47 -10.63 1.16
N LYS A 202 -24.61 -10.28 0.57
CA LYS A 202 -25.24 -11.06 -0.53
C LYS A 202 -24.34 -11.11 -1.76
N GLU A 203 -23.69 -10.02 -2.11
CA GLU A 203 -22.77 -9.94 -3.24
C GLU A 203 -21.55 -10.85 -3.05
N LEU A 204 -20.91 -10.81 -1.88
CA LEU A 204 -19.76 -11.64 -1.57
C LEU A 204 -20.15 -13.13 -1.47
N PHE A 205 -21.26 -13.41 -0.82
CA PHE A 205 -21.74 -14.79 -0.64
C PHE A 205 -22.02 -15.49 -1.97
N LYS A 206 -22.60 -14.79 -2.96
CA LYS A 206 -22.81 -15.31 -4.32
C LYS A 206 -21.50 -15.73 -5.01
N ARG A 207 -20.36 -15.13 -4.59
CA ARG A 207 -19.02 -15.42 -5.12
C ARG A 207 -18.24 -16.45 -4.29
N GLY A 208 -18.88 -17.08 -3.30
CA GLY A 208 -18.24 -18.06 -2.40
C GLY A 208 -17.37 -17.41 -1.30
N LEU A 209 -17.52 -16.10 -1.03
CA LEU A 209 -16.80 -15.39 0.01
C LEU A 209 -17.74 -15.01 1.15
N LYS A 210 -17.56 -15.60 2.34
CA LYS A 210 -18.39 -15.33 3.53
C LYS A 210 -17.83 -14.14 4.33
N LEU A 211 -18.56 -13.03 4.37
CA LEU A 211 -18.20 -11.89 5.21
C LEU A 211 -18.51 -12.18 6.68
N VAL A 212 -17.51 -12.09 7.54
CA VAL A 212 -17.58 -12.30 8.99
C VAL A 212 -17.26 -11.01 9.71
N THR A 213 -18.20 -10.46 10.50
CA THR A 213 -18.04 -9.22 11.27
C THR A 213 -18.60 -9.39 12.66
N GLN A 214 -18.12 -8.63 13.64
CA GLN A 214 -18.75 -8.55 14.94
C GLN A 214 -20.13 -7.87 14.82
N ALA A 215 -21.14 -8.37 15.57
CA ALA A 215 -22.44 -7.72 15.64
C ALA A 215 -22.33 -6.33 16.32
N ARG A 216 -23.18 -5.39 15.90
CA ARG A 216 -23.37 -4.11 16.60
C ARG A 216 -24.19 -4.35 17.87
N LYS A 217 -24.11 -3.46 18.86
CA LYS A 217 -24.83 -3.55 20.14
C LYS A 217 -26.35 -3.72 19.98
N ASN A 218 -26.94 -3.14 18.93
CA ASN A 218 -28.36 -3.18 18.60
C ASN A 218 -28.77 -4.32 17.67
N MET A 219 -27.85 -5.26 17.36
CA MET A 219 -28.17 -6.43 16.52
C MET A 219 -28.32 -7.68 17.38
N LYS A 220 -29.22 -8.58 16.97
CA LYS A 220 -29.34 -9.89 17.61
C LYS A 220 -28.00 -10.62 17.58
N PRO A 221 -27.56 -11.23 18.70
CA PRO A 221 -26.33 -12.03 18.71
C PRO A 221 -26.46 -13.17 17.71
N ARG A 222 -25.39 -13.35 16.91
CA ARG A 222 -25.30 -14.50 15.99
C ARG A 222 -24.36 -15.52 16.60
N MET A 223 -24.75 -16.79 16.54
CA MET A 223 -23.80 -17.86 16.84
C MET A 223 -22.66 -17.80 15.85
N MET A 224 -21.44 -17.76 16.37
CA MET A 224 -20.20 -17.68 15.61
C MET A 224 -19.28 -18.81 16.06
N GLU A 225 -18.66 -19.47 15.11
CA GLU A 225 -17.64 -20.49 15.39
C GLU A 225 -16.51 -19.91 16.25
N ILE A 226 -15.95 -20.71 17.15
CA ILE A 226 -14.84 -20.30 18.01
C ILE A 226 -13.65 -19.82 17.20
N ALA A 227 -13.32 -20.51 16.10
CA ALA A 227 -12.27 -20.13 15.17
C ALA A 227 -12.48 -18.72 14.59
N ASP A 228 -13.71 -18.41 14.16
CA ASP A 228 -14.04 -17.09 13.61
C ASP A 228 -13.89 -15.98 14.66
N ARG A 229 -14.23 -16.25 15.93
CA ARG A 229 -14.01 -15.31 17.03
C ARG A 229 -12.52 -15.04 17.27
N LEU A 230 -11.68 -16.07 17.20
CA LEU A 230 -10.24 -15.93 17.39
C LEU A 230 -9.61 -15.09 16.27
N ILE A 231 -10.01 -15.33 15.02
CA ILE A 231 -9.51 -14.53 13.89
C ILE A 231 -9.97 -13.07 14.00
N LEU A 232 -11.23 -12.81 14.38
CA LEU A 232 -11.70 -11.44 14.62
C LEU A 232 -10.93 -10.72 15.75
N ARG A 233 -10.42 -11.43 16.75
CA ARG A 233 -9.51 -10.86 17.76
C ARG A 233 -8.12 -10.57 17.21
N LYS A 234 -7.60 -11.45 16.33
CA LYS A 234 -6.32 -11.25 15.63
C LYS A 234 -6.36 -10.20 14.53
N ARG A 235 -7.50 -9.56 14.29
CA ARG A 235 -7.61 -8.51 13.25
C ARG A 235 -6.64 -7.35 13.42
N SER A 236 -6.18 -7.07 14.66
CA SER A 236 -5.11 -6.09 14.90
C SER A 236 -3.82 -6.37 14.13
N LEU A 237 -3.63 -7.58 13.59
CA LEU A 237 -2.51 -7.91 12.71
C LEU A 237 -2.44 -6.96 11.50
N ILE A 238 -3.59 -6.56 10.93
CA ILE A 238 -3.64 -5.65 9.78
C ILE A 238 -3.13 -4.23 10.12
N GLU A 239 -3.19 -3.84 11.39
CA GLU A 239 -2.69 -2.54 11.85
C GLU A 239 -1.15 -2.50 11.93
N SER A 240 -0.50 -3.68 11.92
CA SER A 240 0.95 -3.82 11.99
C SER A 240 1.63 -4.04 10.63
N VAL A 241 0.85 -4.21 9.58
CA VAL A 241 1.28 -4.33 8.18
C VAL A 241 1.29 -2.97 7.51
#